data_54eea30ddccf4498888409669b39493c
#
_entry.id   54eea30ddccf4498888409669b39493c
#
_cell.length_a   1.000
_cell.length_b   1.000
_cell.length_c   1.000
_cell.angle_alpha   90.00
_cell.angle_beta   90.00
_cell.angle_gamma   90.00
#
_symmetry.space_group_name_H-M   'P 1'
#
loop_
_entity.id
_entity.type
_entity.pdbx_description
1 polymer ?
#
loop_
_entity_poly.entity_id
_entity_poly.type
_entity_poly.pdbx_seq_one_letter_code
_entity_poly.pdbx_strand_id
1 'polypeptide(L)'
;TDACALAGSEPVYPYWRMRERGAKATEPLLGHEHAAYGLVSQRVVREPSGESRVELALRAVPQRTVTVRLRRSEGRCVADATTRIGGAPARLTRVFVTVGFLVQVRSVDLHGVRADGSPVVETLRP
;
A
#
# COMPACT_ATOMS: atom_id res chain seq x y z
N THR A 1 -7.97 -10.18 12.18
CA THR A 1 -9.06 -11.11 12.51
C THR A 1 -8.51 -12.33 13.22
N ASP A 2 -9.31 -13.00 14.03
CA ASP A 2 -8.89 -14.20 14.76
C ASP A 2 -8.47 -15.33 13.81
N ALA A 3 -9.09 -15.40 12.64
CA ALA A 3 -8.78 -16.40 11.64
C ALA A 3 -7.55 -16.05 10.80
N CYS A 4 -7.01 -14.86 10.94
CA CYS A 4 -5.92 -14.31 10.13
C CYS A 4 -6.19 -14.49 8.63
N ALA A 5 -7.37 -14.10 8.19
CA ALA A 5 -7.83 -14.23 6.82
C ALA A 5 -8.34 -12.88 6.29
N LEU A 6 -8.25 -12.72 4.99
CA LEU A 6 -8.76 -11.54 4.31
C LEU A 6 -10.28 -11.51 4.34
N ALA A 7 -10.85 -10.34 4.61
CA ALA A 7 -12.29 -10.14 4.72
C ALA A 7 -12.87 -9.68 3.39
N GLY A 8 -13.76 -10.50 2.79
CA GLY A 8 -14.48 -10.14 1.58
C GLY A 8 -13.61 -10.07 0.33
N SER A 9 -14.11 -9.36 -0.68
CA SER A 9 -13.44 -9.21 -1.99
C SER A 9 -12.61 -7.94 -2.09
N GLU A 10 -12.83 -6.98 -1.19
CA GLU A 10 -12.11 -5.71 -1.17
C GLU A 10 -11.63 -5.40 0.24
N PRO A 11 -10.65 -6.18 0.76
CA PRO A 11 -10.23 -6.08 2.16
C PRO A 11 -9.32 -4.90 2.46
N VAL A 12 -8.86 -4.16 1.47
CA VAL A 12 -7.90 -3.06 1.64
C VAL A 12 -8.58 -1.72 1.42
N TYR A 13 -8.40 -0.81 2.38
CA TYR A 13 -8.96 0.54 2.33
C TYR A 13 -7.82 1.56 2.39
N PRO A 14 -7.73 2.52 1.45
CA PRO A 14 -6.77 3.61 1.53
C PRO A 14 -7.28 4.71 2.46
N TYR A 15 -6.36 5.26 3.26
CA TYR A 15 -6.64 6.40 4.12
C TYR A 15 -5.54 7.43 3.98
N TRP A 16 -5.92 8.72 4.12
CA TRP A 16 -4.97 9.79 4.26
C TRP A 16 -4.41 9.86 5.67
N ARG A 17 -3.11 10.07 5.75
CA ARG A 17 -2.49 10.52 6.99
C ARG A 17 -1.96 11.92 6.73
N MET A 18 -2.68 12.91 7.25
CA MET A 18 -2.40 14.32 6.95
C MET A 18 -1.28 14.85 7.84
N ARG A 19 -0.18 15.28 7.23
CA ARG A 19 0.95 15.83 7.97
C ARG A 19 0.60 17.14 8.69
N GLU A 20 -0.20 17.97 8.05
CA GLU A 20 -0.60 19.27 8.59
C GLU A 20 -1.48 19.16 9.84
N ARG A 21 -2.12 18.01 10.05
CA ARG A 21 -3.02 17.77 11.18
C ARG A 21 -2.45 16.81 12.20
N GLY A 22 -1.15 16.53 12.08
CA GLY A 22 -0.48 15.57 12.93
C GLY A 22 -0.39 14.19 12.28
N ALA A 23 0.73 13.51 12.50
CA ALA A 23 1.05 12.24 11.82
C ALA A 23 0.13 11.08 12.20
N LYS A 24 -0.71 11.24 13.23
CA LYS A 24 -1.64 10.20 13.69
C LYS A 24 -3.05 10.35 13.15
N ALA A 25 -3.38 11.52 12.56
CA ALA A 25 -4.70 11.75 12.00
C ALA A 25 -4.83 11.02 10.67
N THR A 26 -5.88 10.19 10.53
CA THR A 26 -6.19 9.50 9.28
C THR A 26 -7.57 9.90 8.80
N GLU A 27 -7.71 10.10 7.50
CA GLU A 27 -8.98 10.45 6.88
C GLU A 27 -9.21 9.59 5.64
N PRO A 28 -10.45 9.17 5.35
CA PRO A 28 -10.74 8.46 4.12
C PRO A 28 -10.51 9.36 2.91
N LEU A 29 -10.14 8.76 1.78
CA LEU A 29 -9.98 9.49 0.54
C LEU A 29 -11.34 9.96 0.01
N LEU A 30 -11.41 11.22 -0.43
CA LEU A 30 -12.55 11.74 -1.14
C LEU A 30 -12.58 11.22 -2.58
N GLY A 31 -13.71 11.34 -3.27
CA GLY A 31 -13.87 10.82 -4.62
C GLY A 31 -12.81 11.28 -5.60
N HIS A 32 -12.48 12.58 -5.62
CA HIS A 32 -11.46 13.12 -6.50
C HIS A 32 -10.04 12.67 -6.09
N GLU A 33 -9.82 12.40 -4.83
CA GLU A 33 -8.56 11.85 -4.33
C GLU A 33 -8.37 10.40 -4.77
N HIS A 34 -9.42 9.58 -4.69
CA HIS A 34 -9.40 8.23 -5.24
C HIS A 34 -9.08 8.22 -6.73
N ALA A 35 -9.65 9.15 -7.47
CA ALA A 35 -9.42 9.27 -8.91
C ALA A 35 -7.97 9.64 -9.24
N ALA A 36 -7.30 10.39 -8.37
CA ALA A 36 -5.93 10.84 -8.59
C ALA A 36 -4.88 9.84 -8.10
N TYR A 37 -5.07 9.25 -6.92
CA TYR A 37 -4.05 8.42 -6.29
C TYR A 37 -4.59 7.29 -5.41
N GLY A 38 -5.86 6.97 -5.50
CA GLY A 38 -6.44 5.85 -4.76
C GLY A 38 -6.11 4.49 -5.38
N LEU A 39 -6.87 3.48 -4.97
CA LEU A 39 -6.73 2.16 -5.57
C LEU A 39 -7.40 2.11 -6.94
N VAL A 40 -6.69 1.60 -7.94
CA VAL A 40 -7.26 1.28 -9.25
C VAL A 40 -8.03 -0.03 -9.16
N SER A 41 -7.41 -1.02 -8.51
CA SER A 41 -7.98 -2.36 -8.40
C SER A 41 -7.38 -3.08 -7.21
N GLN A 42 -8.12 -4.05 -6.70
CA GLN A 42 -7.58 -5.03 -5.78
C GLN A 42 -8.16 -6.40 -6.16
N ARG A 43 -7.34 -7.42 -6.04
CA ARG A 43 -7.72 -8.78 -6.38
C ARG A 43 -7.23 -9.73 -5.30
N VAL A 44 -8.17 -10.48 -4.74
CA VAL A 44 -7.85 -11.52 -3.76
C VAL A 44 -7.47 -12.78 -4.52
N VAL A 45 -6.29 -13.32 -4.23
CA VAL A 45 -5.79 -14.57 -4.82
C VAL A 45 -5.63 -15.59 -3.71
N ARG A 46 -6.28 -16.74 -3.86
CA ARG A 46 -6.15 -17.84 -2.92
C ARG A 46 -5.18 -18.88 -3.47
N GLU A 47 -4.16 -19.19 -2.68
CA GLU A 47 -3.13 -20.14 -3.08
C GLU A 47 -3.53 -21.56 -2.66
N PRO A 48 -2.98 -22.62 -3.33
CA PRO A 48 -3.26 -24.01 -2.96
C PRO A 48 -2.90 -24.35 -1.52
N SER A 49 -1.93 -23.63 -0.93
CA SER A 49 -1.52 -23.80 0.46
C SER A 49 -2.58 -23.33 1.47
N GLY A 50 -3.66 -22.71 1.01
CA GLY A 50 -4.67 -22.08 1.85
C GLY A 50 -4.38 -20.64 2.21
N GLU A 51 -3.20 -20.15 1.89
CA GLU A 51 -2.87 -18.75 2.09
C GLU A 51 -3.60 -17.87 1.08
N SER A 52 -3.85 -16.62 1.48
CA SER A 52 -4.47 -15.63 0.60
C SER A 52 -3.61 -14.40 0.53
N ARG A 53 -3.59 -13.78 -0.64
CA ARG A 53 -2.94 -12.48 -0.83
C ARG A 53 -3.85 -11.56 -1.59
N VAL A 54 -3.63 -10.27 -1.45
CA VAL A 54 -4.31 -9.25 -2.26
C VAL A 54 -3.26 -8.60 -3.16
N GLU A 55 -3.56 -8.55 -4.44
CA GLU A 55 -2.75 -7.79 -5.39
C GLU A 55 -3.43 -6.45 -5.64
N LEU A 56 -2.70 -5.36 -5.38
CA LEU A 56 -3.20 -4.00 -5.48
C LEU A 56 -2.53 -3.26 -6.62
N ALA A 57 -3.30 -2.41 -7.27
CA ALA A 57 -2.75 -1.41 -8.18
C ALA A 57 -3.16 -0.03 -7.66
N LEU A 58 -2.18 0.86 -7.53
CA LEU A 58 -2.39 2.24 -7.14
C LEU A 58 -2.39 3.13 -8.36
N ARG A 59 -3.31 4.08 -8.42
CA ARG A 59 -3.43 4.98 -9.58
C ARG A 59 -2.18 5.85 -9.74
N ALA A 60 -1.59 6.29 -8.63
CA ALA A 60 -0.39 7.11 -8.68
C ALA A 60 0.87 6.33 -9.08
N VAL A 61 0.83 4.99 -9.00
CA VAL A 61 1.97 4.12 -9.33
C VAL A 61 1.47 2.91 -10.14
N PRO A 62 0.93 3.13 -11.34
CA PRO A 62 0.27 2.06 -12.10
C PRO A 62 1.23 0.97 -12.58
N GLN A 63 2.53 1.27 -12.65
CA GLN A 63 3.53 0.31 -13.11
C GLN A 63 4.00 -0.66 -12.02
N ARG A 64 3.50 -0.50 -10.79
CA ARG A 64 3.91 -1.35 -9.66
C ARG A 64 2.71 -2.10 -9.08
N THR A 65 2.87 -3.39 -8.90
CA THR A 65 1.90 -4.20 -8.17
C THR A 65 2.34 -4.28 -6.72
N VAL A 66 1.42 -3.97 -5.80
CA VAL A 66 1.64 -4.14 -4.37
C VAL A 66 0.93 -5.41 -3.94
N THR A 67 1.65 -6.30 -3.29
CA THR A 67 1.10 -7.56 -2.78
C THR A 67 0.98 -7.48 -1.27
N VAL A 68 -0.22 -7.71 -0.74
CA VAL A 68 -0.48 -7.74 0.70
C VAL A 68 -0.76 -9.17 1.11
N ARG A 69 -0.03 -9.68 2.10
CA ARG A 69 -0.25 -11.00 2.69
C ARG A 69 -0.51 -10.88 4.17
N LEU A 70 -1.40 -11.72 4.66
CA LEU A 70 -1.59 -11.91 6.09
C LEU A 70 -0.79 -13.12 6.55
N ARG A 71 -0.13 -12.99 7.69
CA ARG A 71 0.59 -14.10 8.32
C ARG A 71 0.45 -14.02 9.84
N ARG A 72 0.64 -15.13 10.50
CA ARG A 72 0.73 -15.15 11.96
C ARG A 72 2.17 -15.00 12.38
N SER A 73 2.41 -14.12 13.33
CA SER A 73 3.72 -13.92 13.93
C SER A 73 3.52 -13.71 15.43
N GLU A 74 4.12 -14.57 16.24
CA GLU A 74 4.02 -14.49 17.70
C GLU A 74 2.57 -14.44 18.21
N GLY A 75 1.69 -15.23 17.60
CA GLY A 75 0.28 -15.30 17.97
C GLY A 75 -0.57 -14.14 17.46
N ARG A 76 0.01 -13.22 16.68
CA ARG A 76 -0.68 -12.08 16.10
C ARG A 76 -0.87 -12.26 14.60
N CYS A 77 -1.94 -11.65 14.08
CA CYS A 77 -2.15 -11.57 12.65
C CYS A 77 -1.48 -10.29 12.13
N VAL A 78 -0.51 -10.44 11.23
CA VAL A 78 0.28 -9.34 10.69
C VAL A 78 0.07 -9.26 9.19
N ALA A 79 -0.09 -8.04 8.68
CA ALA A 79 -0.17 -7.79 7.25
C ALA A 79 1.18 -7.24 6.75
N ASP A 80 1.70 -7.85 5.69
CA ASP A 80 2.90 -7.37 5.01
C ASP A 80 2.55 -6.96 3.60
N ALA A 81 2.94 -5.75 3.22
CA ALA A 81 2.82 -5.25 1.85
C ALA A 81 4.20 -5.25 1.20
N THR A 82 4.31 -5.79 0.00
CA THR A 82 5.58 -5.85 -0.73
C THR A 82 5.41 -5.30 -2.14
N THR A 83 6.46 -4.65 -2.64
CA THR A 83 6.54 -4.19 -4.03
C THR A 83 8.01 -4.00 -4.40
N ARG A 84 8.28 -3.69 -5.65
CA ARG A 84 9.64 -3.33 -6.05
C ARG A 84 9.90 -1.87 -5.72
N ILE A 85 10.99 -1.62 -5.04
CA ILE A 85 11.44 -0.27 -4.69
C ILE A 85 12.93 -0.19 -5.00
N GLY A 86 13.31 0.75 -5.87
CA GLY A 86 14.70 0.89 -6.28
C GLY A 86 15.25 -0.33 -7.01
N GLY A 87 14.41 -1.00 -7.80
CA GLY A 87 14.83 -2.12 -8.64
C GLY A 87 14.83 -3.50 -7.99
N ALA A 88 14.42 -3.63 -6.73
CA ALA A 88 14.39 -4.90 -6.02
C ALA A 88 13.18 -4.99 -5.09
N PRO A 89 12.72 -6.20 -4.75
CA PRO A 89 11.61 -6.36 -3.82
C PRO A 89 11.93 -5.77 -2.45
N ALA A 90 10.93 -5.13 -1.83
CA ALA A 90 11.04 -4.57 -0.49
C ALA A 90 9.68 -4.61 0.19
N ARG A 91 9.69 -4.57 1.52
CA ARG A 91 8.46 -4.42 2.28
C ARG A 91 8.06 -2.95 2.28
N LEU A 92 6.88 -2.65 1.75
CA LEU A 92 6.37 -1.30 1.67
C LEU A 92 5.88 -0.85 3.04
N THR A 93 6.38 0.29 3.50
CA THR A 93 5.99 0.84 4.80
C THR A 93 5.17 2.11 4.67
N ARG A 94 5.37 2.87 3.59
CA ARG A 94 4.64 4.12 3.39
C ARG A 94 4.65 4.52 1.92
N VAL A 95 3.53 5.05 1.47
CA VAL A 95 3.42 5.73 0.18
C VAL A 95 3.15 7.21 0.49
N PHE A 96 4.05 8.08 0.07
CA PHE A 96 3.92 9.51 0.29
C PHE A 96 3.65 10.20 -1.05
N VAL A 97 2.46 10.78 -1.18
CA VAL A 97 2.04 11.44 -2.42
C VAL A 97 2.18 12.95 -2.26
N THR A 98 2.95 13.56 -3.14
CA THR A 98 3.05 15.02 -3.22
C THR A 98 2.07 15.50 -4.27
N VAL A 99 1.13 16.34 -3.84
CA VAL A 99 0.02 16.81 -4.66
C VAL A 99 0.17 18.31 -4.91
N GLY A 100 0.05 18.70 -6.17
CA GLY A 100 0.04 20.09 -6.57
C GLY A 100 -1.37 20.65 -6.70
N PHE A 101 -1.48 21.73 -7.47
CA PHE A 101 -2.74 22.41 -7.70
C PHE A 101 -3.75 21.47 -8.38
N LEU A 102 -5.02 21.55 -7.97
CA LEU A 102 -6.14 20.73 -8.49
C LEU A 102 -5.92 19.21 -8.28
N VAL A 103 -5.29 18.83 -7.17
CA VAL A 103 -5.06 17.42 -6.81
C VAL A 103 -4.22 16.67 -7.85
N GLN A 104 -3.38 17.39 -8.57
CA GLN A 104 -2.45 16.78 -9.52
C GLN A 104 -1.28 16.14 -8.78
N VAL A 105 -1.04 14.86 -9.02
CA VAL A 105 0.09 14.16 -8.42
C VAL A 105 1.40 14.64 -9.06
N ARG A 106 2.31 15.17 -8.24
CA ARG A 106 3.62 15.63 -8.69
C ARG A 106 4.69 14.57 -8.54
N SER A 107 4.63 13.83 -7.44
CA SER A 107 5.56 12.74 -7.21
C SER A 107 4.99 11.77 -6.18
N VAL A 108 5.52 10.57 -6.18
CA VAL A 108 5.18 9.52 -5.22
C VAL A 108 6.46 8.96 -4.66
N ASP A 109 6.62 8.99 -3.34
CA ASP A 109 7.74 8.37 -2.66
C ASP A 109 7.30 7.03 -2.10
N LEU A 110 7.94 5.96 -2.55
CA LEU A 110 7.75 4.64 -2.00
C LEU A 110 8.82 4.40 -0.94
N HIS A 111 8.40 4.26 0.30
CA HIS A 111 9.28 3.96 1.43
C HIS A 111 9.13 2.49 1.79
N GLY A 112 10.25 1.85 2.00
CA GLY A 112 10.22 0.44 2.36
C GLY A 112 11.48 -0.01 3.11
N VAL A 113 11.51 -1.30 3.37
CA VAL A 113 12.63 -1.96 4.06
C VAL A 113 13.04 -3.16 3.26
N ARG A 114 14.33 -3.28 2.98
CA ARG A 114 14.93 -4.43 2.31
C ARG A 114 14.90 -5.66 3.20
N ALA A 115 15.15 -6.82 2.61
CA ALA A 115 15.21 -8.08 3.37
C ALA A 115 16.26 -8.05 4.49
N ASP A 116 17.35 -7.29 4.31
CA ASP A 116 18.40 -7.13 5.30
C ASP A 116 18.09 -6.09 6.40
N GLY A 117 16.90 -5.47 6.34
CA GLY A 117 16.47 -4.45 7.31
C GLY A 117 16.85 -3.03 6.95
N SER A 118 17.59 -2.81 5.86
CA SER A 118 17.98 -1.45 5.47
C SER A 118 16.80 -0.69 4.85
N PRO A 119 16.67 0.62 5.13
CA PRO A 119 15.62 1.43 4.52
C PRO A 119 15.91 1.71 3.05
N VAL A 120 14.83 1.86 2.28
CA VAL A 120 14.91 2.22 0.87
C VAL A 120 13.78 3.17 0.52
N VAL A 121 14.08 4.13 -0.35
CA VAL A 121 13.10 5.09 -0.87
C VAL A 121 13.28 5.22 -2.36
N GLU A 122 12.18 5.22 -3.08
CA GLU A 122 12.21 5.52 -4.52
C GLU A 122 11.17 6.61 -4.81
N THR A 123 11.56 7.64 -5.54
CA THR A 123 10.67 8.72 -5.96
C THR A 123 10.27 8.50 -7.42
N LEU A 124 8.97 8.42 -7.66
CA LEU A 124 8.40 8.28 -9.00
C LEU A 124 7.69 9.58 -9.38
N ARG A 125 7.86 9.98 -10.64
CA ARG A 125 7.18 11.15 -11.20
C ARG A 125 6.33 10.70 -12.39
N PRO A 126 5.08 11.19 -12.46
CA PRO A 126 4.24 10.89 -13.63
C PRO A 126 4.82 11.42 -14.92
#